data_0b9f962d1836bb46a383cd83aafa5fc0
#
_entry.id   0b9f962d1836bb46a383cd83aafa5fc0
#
_cell.length_a   1.000
_cell.length_b   1.000
_cell.length_c   1.000
_cell.angle_alpha   90.00
_cell.angle_beta   90.00
_cell.angle_gamma   90.00
#
_symmetry.space_group_name_H-M   'P 1'
#
loop_
_entity.id
_entity.type
_entity.pdbx_description
1 polymer ?
#
loop_
_entity_poly.entity_id
_entity_poly.type
_entity_poly.pdbx_seq_one_letter_code
_entity_poly.pdbx_strand_id
1 'polypeptide(L)'
;IEQQLAGGGKFDLARVQQFITNNRNYSAELLLPEMVTYCQANPVIDGVNVAQACSILAAWDKTENIDSIGAPLWREVMNEMPSANRDTVPFDVNDPVHTPRGLNTSNPAIVGALADAVTYMTDRSVPLTSTWRTNQYTTKNGENIPIPGGPGGHGVFNVITAIENRTAPAPAGDTTGIYGSIRHGSSFIQAASMTGAKCPVVKTILTYSQAATNEKSKHYSDQTK
;
A
#
# COMPACT_ATOMS: atom_id res chain seq x y z
N ILE A 1 -7.12 7.38 12.29
CA ILE A 1 -8.49 7.82 12.63
C ILE A 1 -8.46 9.22 13.24
N GLU A 2 -7.68 9.49 14.28
CA GLU A 2 -7.64 10.79 14.94
C GLU A 2 -7.30 11.96 14.02
N GLN A 3 -6.32 11.83 13.14
CA GLN A 3 -6.02 12.85 12.13
C GLN A 3 -7.22 13.16 11.23
N GLN A 4 -8.00 12.14 10.89
CA GLN A 4 -9.20 12.30 10.08
C GLN A 4 -10.33 12.95 10.88
N LEU A 5 -10.39 12.70 12.20
CA LEU A 5 -11.32 13.35 13.12
C LEU A 5 -10.94 14.81 13.40
N ALA A 6 -9.63 15.11 13.50
CA ALA A 6 -9.12 16.45 13.76
C ALA A 6 -9.55 17.49 12.70
N GLY A 7 -9.83 17.07 11.47
CA GLY A 7 -10.39 17.94 10.44
C GLY A 7 -11.80 18.46 10.72
N GLY A 8 -12.46 18.00 11.79
CA GLY A 8 -13.78 18.41 12.22
C GLY A 8 -14.92 18.04 11.25
N GLY A 9 -16.11 18.53 11.56
CA GLY A 9 -17.30 18.34 10.74
C GLY A 9 -18.07 17.06 11.04
N LYS A 10 -19.22 16.92 10.37
CA LYS A 10 -20.08 15.74 10.53
C LYS A 10 -19.56 14.59 9.66
N PHE A 11 -19.70 13.39 10.18
CA PHE A 11 -19.42 12.16 9.44
C PHE A 11 -20.72 11.62 8.87
N ASP A 12 -20.91 11.83 7.59
CA ASP A 12 -21.94 11.13 6.84
C ASP A 12 -21.42 9.79 6.28
N LEU A 13 -22.32 9.00 5.71
CA LEU A 13 -21.98 7.69 5.16
C LEU A 13 -20.92 7.77 4.04
N ALA A 14 -21.00 8.81 3.20
CA ALA A 14 -20.05 9.00 2.09
C ALA A 14 -18.65 9.30 2.59
N ARG A 15 -18.51 10.16 3.60
CA ARG A 15 -17.22 10.47 4.22
C ARG A 15 -16.58 9.25 4.90
N VAL A 16 -17.40 8.45 5.60
CA VAL A 16 -16.90 7.18 6.19
C VAL A 16 -16.44 6.21 5.11
N GLN A 17 -17.19 6.07 4.02
CA GLN A 17 -16.76 5.24 2.89
C GLN A 17 -15.44 5.74 2.30
N GLN A 18 -15.28 7.04 2.12
CA GLN A 18 -14.07 7.64 1.58
C GLN A 18 -12.83 7.31 2.43
N PHE A 19 -12.96 7.30 3.76
CA PHE A 19 -11.85 6.89 4.64
C PHE A 19 -11.41 5.45 4.45
N ILE A 20 -12.36 4.59 4.09
CA ILE A 20 -12.09 3.17 3.85
C ILE A 20 -11.43 2.95 2.48
N THR A 21 -11.88 3.71 1.46
CA THR A 21 -11.53 3.46 0.07
C THR A 21 -10.45 4.39 -0.49
N ASN A 22 -9.98 5.36 0.29
CA ASN A 22 -8.91 6.28 -0.15
C ASN A 22 -7.54 5.61 -0.23
N ASN A 23 -7.40 4.40 0.32
CA ASN A 23 -6.19 3.59 0.29
C ASN A 23 -4.92 4.33 0.75
N ARG A 24 -5.05 5.30 1.67
CA ARG A 24 -3.90 6.05 2.21
C ARG A 24 -2.87 5.11 2.82
N ASN A 25 -1.61 5.37 2.54
CA ASN A 25 -0.48 4.70 3.17
C ASN A 25 0.09 5.58 4.29
N TYR A 26 -0.23 5.24 5.55
CA TYR A 26 0.16 6.06 6.70
C TYR A 26 1.66 6.04 6.96
N SER A 27 2.35 4.93 6.70
CA SER A 27 3.81 4.88 6.82
C SER A 27 4.49 5.86 5.87
N ALA A 28 3.97 6.01 4.65
CA ALA A 28 4.50 6.98 3.70
C ALA A 28 4.25 8.42 4.15
N GLU A 29 3.11 8.70 4.76
CA GLU A 29 2.85 10.04 5.29
C GLU A 29 3.80 10.43 6.42
N LEU A 30 4.20 9.44 7.24
CA LEU A 30 5.08 9.66 8.39
C LEU A 30 6.56 9.69 8.02
N LEU A 31 7.02 8.83 7.13
CA LEU A 31 8.45 8.54 6.96
C LEU A 31 9.02 9.01 5.61
N LEU A 32 8.16 9.10 4.59
CA LEU A 32 8.62 9.43 3.24
C LEU A 32 9.20 10.85 3.11
N PRO A 33 8.70 11.90 3.79
CA PRO A 33 9.27 13.24 3.67
C PRO A 33 10.76 13.29 4.01
N GLU A 34 11.18 12.63 5.09
CA GLU A 34 12.59 12.58 5.49
C GLU A 34 13.41 11.70 4.54
N MET A 35 12.86 10.57 4.06
CA MET A 35 13.51 9.74 3.05
C MET A 35 13.75 10.52 1.75
N VAL A 36 12.77 11.26 1.28
CA VAL A 36 12.89 12.11 0.08
C VAL A 36 13.95 13.20 0.29
N THR A 37 13.93 13.88 1.43
CA THR A 37 14.95 14.88 1.76
C THR A 37 16.36 14.27 1.74
N TYR A 38 16.51 13.07 2.30
CA TYR A 38 17.79 12.39 2.36
C TYR A 38 18.27 11.97 0.96
N CYS A 39 17.43 11.30 0.15
CA CYS A 39 17.83 10.81 -1.16
C CYS A 39 18.05 11.92 -2.19
N GLN A 40 17.39 13.07 -2.07
CA GLN A 40 17.67 14.25 -2.88
C GLN A 40 19.08 14.82 -2.63
N ALA A 41 19.52 14.78 -1.37
CA ALA A 41 20.88 15.18 -1.00
C ALA A 41 21.93 14.09 -1.30
N ASN A 42 21.52 12.82 -1.37
CA ASN A 42 22.38 11.67 -1.56
C ASN A 42 21.86 10.78 -2.71
N PRO A 43 22.07 11.17 -3.99
CA PRO A 43 21.53 10.43 -5.13
C PRO A 43 22.17 9.07 -5.38
N VAL A 44 23.24 8.74 -4.65
CA VAL A 44 23.88 7.41 -4.63
C VAL A 44 23.94 6.94 -3.16
N ILE A 45 23.31 5.80 -2.87
CA ILE A 45 23.30 5.15 -1.56
C ILE A 45 23.85 3.75 -1.75
N ASP A 46 24.83 3.36 -0.95
CA ASP A 46 25.49 2.04 -1.00
C ASP A 46 25.93 1.62 -2.41
N GLY A 47 26.39 2.62 -3.22
CA GLY A 47 26.80 2.40 -4.61
C GLY A 47 25.68 2.31 -5.64
N VAL A 48 24.42 2.37 -5.22
CA VAL A 48 23.25 2.34 -6.10
C VAL A 48 22.77 3.75 -6.41
N ASN A 49 22.52 4.06 -7.69
CA ASN A 49 21.90 5.32 -8.08
C ASN A 49 20.39 5.29 -7.79
N VAL A 50 19.95 6.04 -6.78
CA VAL A 50 18.56 6.12 -6.33
C VAL A 50 17.82 7.37 -6.81
N ALA A 51 18.42 8.21 -7.65
CA ALA A 51 17.85 9.49 -8.06
C ALA A 51 16.48 9.37 -8.73
N GLN A 52 16.28 8.34 -9.58
CA GLN A 52 14.99 8.07 -10.22
C GLN A 52 13.95 7.62 -9.18
N ALA A 53 14.31 6.69 -8.29
CA ALA A 53 13.44 6.21 -7.22
C ALA A 53 13.02 7.37 -6.29
N CYS A 54 13.97 8.23 -5.93
CA CYS A 54 13.73 9.43 -5.14
C CYS A 54 12.70 10.36 -5.80
N SER A 55 12.84 10.61 -7.10
CA SER A 55 11.91 11.45 -7.87
C SER A 55 10.51 10.85 -7.94
N ILE A 56 10.40 9.53 -8.12
CA ILE A 56 9.13 8.80 -8.14
C ILE A 56 8.44 8.93 -6.78
N LEU A 57 9.16 8.65 -5.71
CA LEU A 57 8.62 8.73 -4.36
C LEU A 57 8.23 10.15 -3.95
N ALA A 58 8.99 11.16 -4.37
CA ALA A 58 8.66 12.56 -4.14
C ALA A 58 7.35 12.99 -4.82
N ALA A 59 7.04 12.41 -5.99
CA ALA A 59 5.83 12.71 -6.77
C ALA A 59 4.64 11.81 -6.39
N TRP A 60 4.84 10.78 -5.59
CA TRP A 60 3.80 9.80 -5.25
C TRP A 60 2.70 10.40 -4.38
N ASP A 61 1.45 10.07 -4.67
CA ASP A 61 0.25 10.51 -3.95
C ASP A 61 0.06 9.85 -2.55
N LYS A 62 0.96 8.97 -2.17
CA LYS A 62 0.96 8.18 -0.91
C LYS A 62 -0.30 7.33 -0.75
N THR A 63 -0.86 6.86 -1.86
CA THR A 63 -2.00 5.93 -1.84
C THR A 63 -1.63 4.58 -2.43
N GLU A 64 -2.35 3.54 -2.02
CA GLU A 64 -2.26 2.19 -2.56
C GLU A 64 -3.34 1.93 -3.61
N ASN A 65 -3.66 2.96 -4.41
CA ASN A 65 -4.57 2.80 -5.54
C ASN A 65 -3.92 2.02 -6.68
N ILE A 66 -4.73 1.38 -7.51
CA ILE A 66 -4.23 0.49 -8.57
C ILE A 66 -3.30 1.18 -9.58
N ASP A 67 -3.42 2.49 -9.74
CA ASP A 67 -2.62 3.30 -10.67
C ASP A 67 -1.61 4.23 -9.99
N SER A 68 -1.46 4.15 -8.68
CA SER A 68 -0.51 4.98 -7.92
C SER A 68 0.92 4.56 -8.21
N ILE A 69 1.65 5.40 -8.94
CA ILE A 69 3.09 5.23 -9.21
C ILE A 69 3.86 5.57 -7.93
N GLY A 70 4.71 4.64 -7.48
CA GLY A 70 5.46 4.74 -6.23
C GLY A 70 4.99 3.78 -5.13
N ALA A 71 3.74 3.32 -5.19
CA ALA A 71 3.21 2.39 -4.19
C ALA A 71 3.99 1.07 -4.13
N PRO A 72 4.26 0.35 -5.25
CA PRO A 72 5.12 -0.84 -5.22
C PRO A 72 6.54 -0.54 -4.72
N LEU A 73 7.14 0.56 -5.16
CA LEU A 73 8.47 0.95 -4.72
C LEU A 73 8.53 1.19 -3.22
N TRP A 74 7.58 1.95 -2.66
CA TRP A 74 7.53 2.18 -1.22
C TRP A 74 7.31 0.90 -0.42
N ARG A 75 6.51 -0.02 -0.95
CA ARG A 75 6.34 -1.34 -0.30
C ARG A 75 7.68 -2.06 -0.18
N GLU A 76 8.50 -2.06 -1.24
CA GLU A 76 9.81 -2.69 -1.16
C GLU A 76 10.75 -1.94 -0.20
N VAL A 77 10.76 -0.61 -0.19
CA VAL A 77 11.51 0.15 0.81
C VAL A 77 11.12 -0.26 2.22
N MET A 78 9.84 -0.41 2.51
CA MET A 78 9.37 -0.81 3.84
C MET A 78 9.66 -2.29 4.15
N ASN A 79 9.74 -3.15 3.15
CA ASN A 79 10.12 -4.55 3.32
C ASN A 79 11.61 -4.71 3.66
N GLU A 80 12.47 -3.88 3.07
CA GLU A 80 13.92 -3.89 3.33
C GLU A 80 14.28 -3.08 4.59
N MET A 81 13.43 -2.14 5.01
CA MET A 81 13.70 -1.24 6.13
C MET A 81 13.55 -1.98 7.47
N PRO A 82 14.62 -2.09 8.28
CA PRO A 82 14.51 -2.68 9.61
C PRO A 82 13.61 -1.83 10.52
N SER A 83 12.79 -2.49 11.33
CA SER A 83 11.95 -1.81 12.30
C SER A 83 12.74 -1.27 13.51
N ALA A 84 13.87 -1.91 13.84
CA ALA A 84 14.73 -1.50 14.93
C ALA A 84 15.44 -0.18 14.62
N ASN A 85 15.35 0.77 15.51
CA ASN A 85 15.97 2.10 15.38
C ASN A 85 15.54 2.87 14.11
N ARG A 86 14.36 2.56 13.56
CA ARG A 86 13.80 3.24 12.39
C ARG A 86 13.42 4.68 12.72
N ASP A 87 12.82 4.88 13.87
CA ASP A 87 12.24 6.15 14.27
C ASP A 87 13.19 6.92 15.21
N THR A 88 13.30 8.23 15.02
CA THR A 88 14.11 9.09 15.92
C THR A 88 13.43 9.31 17.25
N VAL A 89 12.10 9.27 17.30
CA VAL A 89 11.29 9.28 18.50
C VAL A 89 10.63 7.91 18.64
N PRO A 90 11.01 7.11 19.65
CA PRO A 90 10.44 5.80 19.87
C PRO A 90 8.98 5.90 20.33
N PHE A 91 8.27 4.77 20.29
CA PHE A 91 6.91 4.70 20.80
C PHE A 91 6.86 5.05 22.29
N ASP A 92 5.95 5.98 22.65
CA ASP A 92 5.62 6.34 24.02
C ASP A 92 4.16 5.98 24.31
N VAL A 93 3.93 5.14 25.32
CA VAL A 93 2.61 4.73 25.76
C VAL A 93 1.75 5.91 26.26
N ASN A 94 2.38 6.99 26.68
CA ASN A 94 1.70 8.19 27.15
C ASN A 94 1.34 9.16 26.00
N ASP A 95 1.92 8.96 24.80
CA ASP A 95 1.61 9.70 23.59
C ASP A 95 1.53 8.77 22.37
N PRO A 96 0.59 7.81 22.38
CA PRO A 96 0.53 6.77 21.35
C PRO A 96 0.07 7.29 19.97
N VAL A 97 -0.49 8.49 19.94
CA VAL A 97 -1.00 9.11 18.71
C VAL A 97 0.11 9.78 17.90
N HIS A 98 1.08 10.38 18.57
CA HIS A 98 2.15 11.13 17.93
C HIS A 98 3.48 10.37 17.92
N THR A 99 3.53 9.16 18.47
CA THR A 99 4.74 8.33 18.51
C THR A 99 4.45 6.90 18.01
N PRO A 100 5.41 6.21 17.36
CA PRO A 100 6.74 6.69 16.99
C PRO A 100 6.69 7.71 15.84
N ARG A 101 7.78 8.46 15.62
CA ARG A 101 7.87 9.43 14.53
C ARG A 101 9.31 9.77 14.16
N GLY A 102 9.45 10.37 12.96
CA GLY A 102 10.72 10.84 12.42
C GLY A 102 11.59 9.69 11.93
N LEU A 103 11.96 9.70 10.67
CA LEU A 103 12.84 8.69 10.11
C LEU A 103 14.27 8.90 10.59
N ASN A 104 14.92 7.86 11.09
CA ASN A 104 16.32 7.92 11.53
C ASN A 104 17.28 7.84 10.34
N THR A 105 17.44 8.96 9.64
CA THR A 105 18.32 9.05 8.46
C THR A 105 19.82 8.98 8.83
N SER A 106 20.18 9.01 10.11
CA SER A 106 21.55 8.78 10.58
C SER A 106 21.91 7.29 10.64
N ASN A 107 20.93 6.39 10.54
CA ASN A 107 21.17 4.96 10.51
C ASN A 107 21.31 4.46 9.05
N PRO A 108 22.51 3.99 8.64
CA PRO A 108 22.75 3.53 7.27
C PRO A 108 21.77 2.45 6.82
N ALA A 109 21.40 1.50 7.71
CA ALA A 109 20.47 0.44 7.36
C ALA A 109 19.04 0.96 7.06
N ILE A 110 18.65 2.10 7.62
CA ILE A 110 17.34 2.71 7.36
C ILE A 110 17.34 3.39 5.99
N VAL A 111 18.36 4.18 5.67
CA VAL A 111 18.45 4.87 4.38
C VAL A 111 18.86 3.93 3.26
N GLY A 112 19.66 2.90 3.55
CA GLY A 112 20.07 1.83 2.64
C GLY A 112 18.89 1.03 2.08
N ALA A 113 17.78 0.93 2.82
CA ALA A 113 16.58 0.25 2.38
C ALA A 113 16.02 0.77 1.03
N LEU A 114 16.28 2.05 0.69
CA LEU A 114 15.93 2.57 -0.64
C LEU A 114 16.81 1.97 -1.75
N ALA A 115 18.11 1.82 -1.50
CA ALA A 115 19.03 1.20 -2.45
C ALA A 115 18.74 -0.29 -2.62
N ASP A 116 18.44 -0.98 -1.52
CA ASP A 116 18.05 -2.39 -1.53
C ASP A 116 16.75 -2.61 -2.31
N ALA A 117 15.74 -1.76 -2.11
CA ALA A 117 14.49 -1.81 -2.86
C ALA A 117 14.69 -1.59 -4.37
N VAL A 118 15.52 -0.60 -4.76
CA VAL A 118 15.86 -0.35 -6.16
C VAL A 118 16.56 -1.56 -6.78
N THR A 119 17.52 -2.13 -6.08
CA THR A 119 18.26 -3.33 -6.51
C THR A 119 17.29 -4.52 -6.66
N TYR A 120 16.46 -4.75 -5.66
CA TYR A 120 15.48 -5.84 -5.63
C TYR A 120 14.51 -5.77 -6.83
N MET A 121 13.95 -4.59 -7.12
CA MET A 121 13.04 -4.40 -8.26
C MET A 121 13.78 -4.55 -9.60
N THR A 122 14.99 -4.01 -9.70
CA THR A 122 15.81 -4.09 -10.93
C THR A 122 16.18 -5.53 -11.27
N ASP A 123 16.63 -6.31 -10.29
CA ASP A 123 17.00 -7.73 -10.46
C ASP A 123 15.81 -8.58 -10.92
N ARG A 124 14.60 -8.13 -10.65
CA ARG A 124 13.35 -8.78 -11.09
C ARG A 124 12.73 -8.19 -12.33
N SER A 125 13.42 -7.25 -12.96
CA SER A 125 12.93 -6.54 -14.15
C SER A 125 11.56 -5.87 -13.92
N VAL A 126 11.29 -5.43 -12.68
CA VAL A 126 10.10 -4.66 -12.33
C VAL A 126 10.43 -3.17 -12.42
N PRO A 127 9.78 -2.41 -13.31
CA PRO A 127 10.03 -0.99 -13.43
C PRO A 127 9.73 -0.24 -12.12
N LEU A 128 10.57 0.73 -11.74
CA LEU A 128 10.33 1.56 -10.56
C LEU A 128 9.03 2.36 -10.65
N THR A 129 8.55 2.59 -11.89
CA THR A 129 7.26 3.26 -12.18
C THR A 129 6.07 2.31 -12.21
N SER A 130 6.27 1.04 -11.89
CA SER A 130 5.18 0.06 -11.88
C SER A 130 4.08 0.43 -10.89
N THR A 131 2.88 -0.11 -11.13
CA THR A 131 1.69 0.14 -10.31
C THR A 131 1.07 -1.19 -9.87
N TRP A 132 0.09 -1.15 -9.00
CA TRP A 132 -0.64 -2.35 -8.58
C TRP A 132 -1.47 -2.97 -9.71
N ARG A 133 -1.79 -2.23 -10.75
CA ARG A 133 -2.56 -2.73 -11.90
C ARG A 133 -1.96 -4.00 -12.50
N THR A 134 -0.65 -4.09 -12.55
CA THR A 134 0.08 -5.23 -13.12
C THR A 134 0.72 -6.14 -12.07
N ASN A 135 0.86 -5.67 -10.84
CA ASN A 135 1.63 -6.36 -9.81
C ASN A 135 0.78 -6.97 -8.68
N GLN A 136 -0.46 -6.50 -8.50
CA GLN A 136 -1.33 -6.98 -7.41
C GLN A 136 -2.73 -7.25 -7.95
N TYR A 137 -3.06 -8.50 -8.21
CA TYR A 137 -4.33 -8.88 -8.82
C TYR A 137 -4.83 -10.23 -8.30
N THR A 138 -6.10 -10.48 -8.52
CA THR A 138 -6.69 -11.83 -8.44
C THR A 138 -7.15 -12.27 -9.82
N THR A 139 -6.97 -13.56 -10.13
CA THR A 139 -7.42 -14.11 -11.42
C THR A 139 -8.76 -14.79 -11.23
N LYS A 140 -9.75 -14.39 -12.01
CA LYS A 140 -11.08 -14.99 -12.06
C LYS A 140 -11.43 -15.27 -13.52
N ASN A 141 -11.75 -16.53 -13.84
CA ASN A 141 -12.12 -17.00 -15.18
C ASN A 141 -11.16 -16.53 -16.29
N GLY A 142 -9.85 -16.52 -15.99
CA GLY A 142 -8.82 -16.07 -16.93
C GLY A 142 -8.62 -14.56 -17.02
N GLU A 143 -9.40 -13.76 -16.30
CA GLU A 143 -9.24 -12.30 -16.21
C GLU A 143 -8.44 -11.92 -14.96
N ASN A 144 -7.38 -11.11 -15.11
CA ASN A 144 -6.65 -10.53 -14.00
C ASN A 144 -7.32 -9.23 -13.56
N ILE A 145 -7.86 -9.24 -12.36
CA ILE A 145 -8.57 -8.11 -11.77
C ILE A 145 -7.63 -7.45 -10.77
N PRO A 146 -7.13 -6.23 -11.05
CA PRO A 146 -6.25 -5.52 -10.13
C PRO A 146 -7.00 -5.11 -8.86
N ILE A 147 -6.32 -5.24 -7.72
CA ILE A 147 -6.92 -4.96 -6.41
C ILE A 147 -6.12 -3.85 -5.72
N PRO A 148 -6.76 -2.73 -5.33
CA PRO A 148 -6.11 -1.69 -4.54
C PRO A 148 -5.94 -2.12 -3.09
N GLY A 149 -5.01 -1.48 -2.38
CA GLY A 149 -4.75 -1.72 -0.97
C GLY A 149 -3.33 -2.20 -0.71
N GLY A 150 -2.97 -2.30 0.56
CA GLY A 150 -1.60 -2.60 0.95
C GLY A 150 -1.49 -3.28 2.31
N PRO A 151 -0.26 -3.53 2.80
CA PRO A 151 -0.04 -4.17 4.08
C PRO A 151 -0.63 -3.36 5.24
N GLY A 152 -1.33 -4.02 6.15
CA GLY A 152 -1.86 -3.39 7.36
C GLY A 152 -0.78 -2.76 8.25
N GLY A 153 0.43 -3.35 8.27
CA GLY A 153 1.60 -2.81 8.98
C GLY A 153 2.09 -1.46 8.43
N HIS A 154 1.72 -1.09 7.20
CA HIS A 154 1.99 0.23 6.62
C HIS A 154 0.86 1.24 6.92
N GLY A 155 -0.12 0.85 7.73
CA GLY A 155 -1.25 1.71 8.08
C GLY A 155 -2.26 1.91 6.95
N VAL A 156 -2.35 0.97 6.03
CA VAL A 156 -3.37 0.96 4.98
C VAL A 156 -4.65 0.32 5.53
N PHE A 157 -5.77 1.03 5.43
CA PHE A 157 -7.04 0.52 5.97
C PHE A 157 -7.57 -0.67 5.18
N ASN A 158 -7.51 -0.59 3.84
CA ASN A 158 -7.84 -1.71 2.96
C ASN A 158 -6.65 -2.66 2.89
N VAL A 159 -6.62 -3.63 3.81
CA VAL A 159 -5.50 -4.58 3.92
C VAL A 159 -5.50 -5.54 2.76
N ILE A 160 -4.40 -5.62 2.04
CA ILE A 160 -4.13 -6.61 1.00
C ILE A 160 -2.74 -7.20 1.22
N THR A 161 -2.68 -8.52 1.27
CA THR A 161 -1.43 -9.27 1.32
C THR A 161 -1.35 -10.18 0.11
N ALA A 162 -0.44 -9.89 -0.80
CA ALA A 162 -0.12 -10.75 -1.92
C ALA A 162 0.88 -11.86 -1.49
N ILE A 163 0.98 -12.91 -2.28
CA ILE A 163 2.06 -13.88 -2.15
C ILE A 163 3.27 -13.25 -2.84
N GLU A 164 4.21 -12.76 -2.05
CA GLU A 164 5.47 -12.26 -2.58
C GLU A 164 6.35 -13.45 -2.97
N ASN A 165 6.75 -13.50 -4.24
CA ASN A 165 7.80 -14.41 -4.66
C ASN A 165 9.15 -13.72 -4.45
N ARG A 166 9.67 -13.80 -3.23
CA ARG A 166 10.97 -13.19 -2.87
C ARG A 166 12.17 -14.06 -3.24
N THR A 167 11.96 -15.26 -3.78
CA THR A 167 13.06 -16.11 -4.27
C THR A 167 13.53 -15.59 -5.62
N ALA A 168 14.74 -15.07 -5.67
CA ALA A 168 15.38 -14.63 -6.90
C ALA A 168 15.95 -15.79 -7.72
N PRO A 169 16.12 -15.59 -9.04
CA PRO A 169 15.48 -14.59 -9.90
C PRO A 169 14.07 -15.00 -10.29
N ALA A 170 13.25 -14.04 -10.73
CA ALA A 170 12.00 -14.40 -11.36
C ALA A 170 12.29 -15.36 -12.54
N PRO A 171 11.56 -16.49 -12.67
CA PRO A 171 11.77 -17.39 -13.79
C PRO A 171 11.68 -16.62 -15.11
N ALA A 172 12.56 -16.95 -16.06
CA ALA A 172 12.54 -16.33 -17.38
C ALA A 172 11.13 -16.48 -17.99
N GLY A 173 10.48 -15.35 -18.30
CA GLY A 173 9.10 -15.33 -18.81
C GLY A 173 8.02 -15.16 -17.74
N ASP A 174 8.35 -15.02 -16.47
CA ASP A 174 7.40 -14.63 -15.43
C ASP A 174 7.00 -13.16 -15.61
N THR A 175 5.77 -12.96 -16.07
CA THR A 175 5.17 -11.62 -16.27
C THR A 175 4.30 -11.21 -15.07
N THR A 176 4.28 -12.01 -14.01
CA THR A 176 3.40 -11.79 -12.85
C THR A 176 3.92 -10.73 -11.88
N GLY A 177 5.13 -10.20 -12.11
CA GLY A 177 5.76 -9.21 -11.23
C GLY A 177 6.25 -9.81 -9.90
N ILE A 178 6.53 -8.95 -8.94
CA ILE A 178 7.01 -9.34 -7.60
C ILE A 178 5.90 -10.01 -6.79
N TYR A 179 4.67 -9.56 -6.99
CA TYR A 179 3.51 -9.98 -6.20
C TYR A 179 2.64 -10.91 -7.03
N GLY A 180 2.51 -12.13 -6.57
CA GLY A 180 1.60 -13.12 -7.16
C GLY A 180 0.16 -12.90 -6.75
N SER A 181 -0.61 -13.98 -6.72
CA SER A 181 -2.01 -13.95 -6.30
C SER A 181 -2.18 -13.35 -4.90
N ILE A 182 -3.26 -12.60 -4.72
CA ILE A 182 -3.64 -12.11 -3.39
C ILE A 182 -3.95 -13.30 -2.50
N ARG A 183 -3.28 -13.37 -1.36
CA ARG A 183 -3.43 -14.45 -0.37
C ARG A 183 -4.49 -14.13 0.66
N HIS A 184 -4.52 -12.86 1.09
CA HIS A 184 -5.32 -12.40 2.20
C HIS A 184 -5.65 -10.92 2.01
N GLY A 185 -6.81 -10.50 2.49
CA GLY A 185 -7.21 -9.09 2.43
C GLY A 185 -8.51 -8.82 3.13
N SER A 186 -8.93 -7.57 3.11
CA SER A 186 -10.22 -7.12 3.61
C SER A 186 -11.34 -7.77 2.81
N SER A 187 -12.02 -8.77 3.37
CA SER A 187 -13.05 -9.55 2.67
C SER A 187 -14.46 -9.02 2.85
N PHE A 188 -14.70 -8.25 3.91
CA PHE A 188 -15.98 -7.60 4.19
C PHE A 188 -15.73 -6.20 4.74
N ILE A 189 -16.23 -5.21 4.04
CA ILE A 189 -16.13 -3.80 4.43
C ILE A 189 -17.55 -3.25 4.52
N GLN A 190 -17.89 -2.61 5.64
CA GLN A 190 -19.21 -2.05 5.88
C GLN A 190 -19.10 -0.62 6.41
N ALA A 191 -19.88 0.28 5.84
CA ALA A 191 -20.16 1.59 6.39
C ALA A 191 -21.66 1.69 6.74
N ALA A 192 -21.97 2.07 7.97
CA ALA A 192 -23.34 2.17 8.47
C ALA A 192 -23.62 3.56 9.04
N SER A 193 -24.80 4.09 8.75
CA SER A 193 -25.31 5.34 9.33
C SER A 193 -26.58 5.08 10.12
N MET A 194 -26.58 5.49 11.38
CA MET A 194 -27.76 5.45 12.28
C MET A 194 -28.56 6.75 12.09
N THR A 195 -29.66 6.68 11.34
CA THR A 195 -30.45 7.84 10.97
C THR A 195 -31.63 8.15 11.90
N GLY A 196 -31.82 7.35 12.96
CA GLY A 196 -33.03 7.40 13.81
C GLY A 196 -34.22 6.66 13.22
N ALA A 197 -34.14 6.15 11.99
CA ALA A 197 -35.13 5.26 11.41
C ALA A 197 -35.05 3.85 12.01
N LYS A 198 -36.07 3.01 11.77
CA LYS A 198 -36.11 1.63 12.28
C LYS A 198 -34.90 0.79 11.87
N CYS A 199 -34.34 1.04 10.71
CA CYS A 199 -33.15 0.35 10.20
C CYS A 199 -32.05 1.35 9.85
N PRO A 200 -30.76 1.02 10.07
CA PRO A 200 -29.65 1.83 9.62
C PRO A 200 -29.55 1.82 8.08
N VAL A 201 -28.98 2.85 7.52
CA VAL A 201 -28.53 2.84 6.12
C VAL A 201 -27.14 2.21 6.07
N VAL A 202 -26.99 1.14 5.31
CA VAL A 202 -25.73 0.37 5.25
C VAL A 202 -25.27 0.27 3.80
N LYS A 203 -23.98 0.46 3.60
CA LYS A 203 -23.28 0.12 2.35
C LYS A 203 -22.17 -0.89 2.64
N THR A 204 -22.10 -1.92 1.82
CA THR A 204 -21.23 -3.08 2.04
C THR A 204 -20.50 -3.42 0.78
N ILE A 205 -19.22 -3.78 0.91
CA ILE A 205 -18.41 -4.40 -0.14
C ILE A 205 -18.07 -5.81 0.34
N LEU A 206 -18.37 -6.79 -0.51
CA LEU A 206 -17.90 -8.17 -0.41
C LEU A 206 -16.83 -8.38 -1.48
N THR A 207 -15.61 -8.74 -1.09
CA THR A 207 -14.45 -8.72 -1.98
C THR A 207 -14.30 -9.91 -2.90
N TYR A 208 -15.23 -10.81 -2.99
CA TYR A 208 -15.23 -11.85 -4.02
C TYR A 208 -16.64 -12.03 -4.58
N SER A 209 -16.75 -12.00 -5.91
CA SER A 209 -18.00 -12.38 -6.55
C SER A 209 -18.41 -13.77 -6.11
N GLN A 210 -19.62 -13.92 -5.59
CA GLN A 210 -20.20 -15.21 -5.20
C GLN A 210 -20.36 -16.15 -6.42
N ALA A 211 -20.38 -15.59 -7.63
CA ALA A 211 -20.58 -16.30 -8.89
C ALA A 211 -19.28 -16.40 -9.72
N ALA A 212 -18.11 -16.37 -9.08
CA ALA A 212 -16.80 -16.39 -9.75
C ALA A 212 -16.52 -17.67 -10.56
N THR A 213 -17.29 -18.73 -10.39
CA THR A 213 -17.12 -20.01 -11.08
C THR A 213 -18.03 -20.21 -12.30
N ASN A 214 -18.96 -19.28 -12.55
CA ASN A 214 -19.92 -19.40 -13.65
C ASN A 214 -19.93 -18.13 -14.50
N GLU A 215 -19.27 -18.19 -15.65
CA GLU A 215 -19.19 -17.08 -16.61
C GLU A 215 -20.55 -16.62 -17.16
N LYS A 216 -21.54 -17.50 -17.13
CA LYS A 216 -22.92 -17.18 -17.57
C LYS A 216 -23.74 -16.48 -16.49
N SER A 217 -23.21 -16.36 -15.29
CA SER A 217 -23.89 -15.63 -14.23
C SER A 217 -23.87 -14.13 -14.52
N LYS A 218 -25.05 -13.49 -14.45
CA LYS A 218 -25.16 -12.03 -14.56
C LYS A 218 -24.40 -11.26 -13.46
N HIS A 219 -23.97 -11.94 -12.41
CA HIS A 219 -23.20 -11.37 -11.31
C HIS A 219 -21.69 -11.64 -11.44
N TYR A 220 -21.29 -12.34 -12.51
CA TYR A 220 -19.89 -12.60 -12.78
C TYR A 220 -19.14 -11.28 -13.03
N SER A 221 -18.02 -11.12 -12.40
CA SER A 221 -17.11 -9.96 -12.47
C SER A 221 -17.69 -8.58 -12.08
N ASP A 222 -18.98 -8.33 -12.22
CA ASP A 222 -19.57 -7.03 -11.90
C ASP A 222 -19.49 -6.65 -10.41
N GLN A 223 -19.37 -7.65 -9.53
CA GLN A 223 -19.21 -7.45 -8.08
C GLN A 223 -17.74 -7.45 -7.65
N THR A 224 -16.83 -7.77 -8.55
CA THR A 224 -15.38 -7.83 -8.28
C THR A 224 -14.67 -6.62 -8.87
N LYS A 225 -15.25 -5.98 -9.85
CA LYS A 225 -14.82 -4.72 -10.45
C LYS A 225 -15.44 -3.55 -9.71
#